data_619b985c3ff51394d45a3b5b74dc9a24
#
_entry.id   619b985c3ff51394d45a3b5b74dc9a24
#
_cell.length_a   1.000
_cell.length_b   1.000
_cell.length_c   1.000
_cell.angle_alpha   90.00
_cell.angle_beta   90.00
_cell.angle_gamma   90.00
#
_symmetry.space_group_name_H-M   'P 1'
#
loop_
_entity.id
_entity.type
_entity.pdbx_description
1 polymer ?
#
loop_
_entity_poly.entity_id
_entity_poly.type
_entity_poly.pdbx_seq_one_letter_code
_entity_poly.pdbx_strand_id
1 'polypeptide(L)'
;MSYFIENSLFDKLTKQIFEKKSFLCVGLDPDPSKMPESLVREEDFLFKFNKAIVDATAQYAVAFKPNLAFYECHGVPGWQALQETIAYIKANYPEIIVIADAKRGDIGNTSKMYARAMFDKLGADIVTVAPYMGSDSIKPFLEYNGKAIALLALTSNAGSNDFQLLETIAFDYLFIDVLSTSAVWGTPDNMMFVVGATQKSSYLERVREIVPNNFLLIPGVGAQGGSLEEVARECMNEACGILVNSSRGIIHADNSENFAIAAAEKAAQMQSEMEALLVGYGLID
;
A
#
# COMPACT_ATOMS: atom_id res chain seq x y z
N MET A 1 -1.83 -30.40 4.41
CA MET A 1 -3.03 -30.08 3.62
C MET A 1 -3.30 -28.62 3.85
N SER A 2 -2.89 -27.77 2.91
CA SER A 2 -3.13 -26.34 2.95
C SER A 2 -4.61 -26.12 2.59
N TYR A 3 -5.41 -25.65 3.53
CA TYR A 3 -6.73 -25.10 3.24
C TYR A 3 -6.51 -23.73 2.59
N PHE A 4 -6.33 -23.72 1.28
CA PHE A 4 -6.52 -22.47 0.52
C PHE A 4 -8.01 -22.12 0.63
N ILE A 5 -8.33 -21.03 1.31
CA ILE A 5 -9.64 -20.42 1.22
C ILE A 5 -9.68 -19.80 -0.18
N GLU A 6 -10.21 -20.54 -1.15
CA GLU A 6 -10.51 -20.02 -2.49
C GLU A 6 -11.37 -18.76 -2.30
N ASN A 7 -10.80 -17.57 -2.53
CA ASN A 7 -11.35 -16.22 -2.40
C ASN A 7 -10.83 -15.36 -1.22
N SER A 8 -9.61 -15.55 -0.78
CA SER A 8 -8.96 -14.59 0.12
C SER A 8 -8.84 -13.19 -0.52
N LEU A 9 -8.58 -12.16 0.29
CA LEU A 9 -8.34 -10.80 -0.22
C LEU A 9 -7.15 -10.78 -1.19
N PHE A 10 -6.10 -11.53 -0.89
CA PHE A 10 -4.89 -11.57 -1.71
C PHE A 10 -5.03 -12.45 -2.95
N ASP A 11 -5.90 -13.47 -2.96
CA ASP A 11 -6.26 -14.19 -4.19
C ASP A 11 -6.96 -13.26 -5.18
N LYS A 12 -7.88 -12.41 -4.69
CA LYS A 12 -8.53 -11.39 -5.52
C LYS A 12 -7.52 -10.38 -6.05
N LEU A 13 -6.55 -9.97 -5.22
CA LEU A 13 -5.48 -9.07 -5.64
C LEU A 13 -4.62 -9.70 -6.73
N THR A 14 -4.18 -10.94 -6.55
CA THR A 14 -3.39 -11.71 -7.53
C THR A 14 -4.13 -11.81 -8.86
N LYS A 15 -5.42 -12.16 -8.82
CA LYS A 15 -6.26 -12.21 -10.03
C LYS A 15 -6.28 -10.87 -10.77
N GLN A 16 -6.50 -9.75 -10.05
CA GLN A 16 -6.49 -8.41 -10.65
C GLN A 16 -5.12 -8.04 -11.21
N ILE A 17 -4.02 -8.40 -10.51
CA ILE A 17 -2.65 -8.16 -11.01
C ILE A 17 -2.48 -8.80 -12.38
N PHE A 18 -2.90 -10.04 -12.55
CA PHE A 18 -2.76 -10.76 -13.82
C PHE A 18 -3.73 -10.25 -14.89
N GLU A 19 -4.97 -9.93 -14.55
CA GLU A 19 -5.96 -9.38 -15.48
C GLU A 19 -5.58 -7.98 -15.98
N LYS A 20 -5.11 -7.09 -15.08
CA LYS A 20 -4.69 -5.72 -15.43
C LYS A 20 -3.22 -5.65 -15.88
N LYS A 21 -2.49 -6.77 -15.75
CA LYS A 21 -1.04 -6.84 -16.01
C LYS A 21 -0.26 -5.78 -15.26
N SER A 22 -0.64 -5.58 -13.99
CA SER A 22 -0.19 -4.46 -13.16
C SER A 22 -0.21 -4.84 -11.70
N PHE A 23 0.82 -4.48 -10.97
CA PHE A 23 0.87 -4.54 -9.51
C PHE A 23 1.02 -3.14 -8.89
N LEU A 24 0.39 -2.15 -9.57
CA LEU A 24 0.40 -0.75 -9.18
C LEU A 24 -0.62 -0.45 -8.08
N CYS A 25 -0.13 0.16 -7.00
CA CYS A 25 -0.92 0.84 -5.98
C CYS A 25 -0.75 2.35 -6.16
N VAL A 26 -1.81 3.07 -6.47
CA VAL A 26 -1.77 4.54 -6.57
C VAL A 26 -2.00 5.14 -5.19
N GLY A 27 -1.00 5.88 -4.69
CA GLY A 27 -1.15 6.63 -3.43
C GLY A 27 -1.97 7.88 -3.63
N LEU A 28 -2.95 8.11 -2.76
CA LEU A 28 -3.78 9.30 -2.74
C LEU A 28 -3.33 10.22 -1.59
N ASP A 29 -2.26 10.96 -1.83
CA ASP A 29 -1.60 11.90 -0.91
C ASP A 29 -1.84 13.34 -1.41
N PRO A 30 -3.08 13.89 -1.35
CA PRO A 30 -3.46 15.14 -1.98
C PRO A 30 -2.78 16.33 -1.29
N ASP A 31 -1.87 16.99 -1.99
CA ASP A 31 -1.15 18.19 -1.53
C ASP A 31 -1.68 19.42 -2.26
N PRO A 32 -2.44 20.33 -1.60
CA PRO A 32 -3.04 21.48 -2.25
C PRO A 32 -2.02 22.40 -2.94
N SER A 33 -0.78 22.41 -2.47
CA SER A 33 0.29 23.23 -3.09
C SER A 33 0.72 22.75 -4.47
N LYS A 34 0.25 21.54 -4.88
CA LYS A 34 0.59 20.88 -6.13
C LYS A 34 -0.63 20.58 -7.00
N MET A 35 -1.77 21.14 -6.64
CA MET A 35 -3.02 21.01 -7.40
C MET A 35 -3.26 22.24 -8.27
N PRO A 36 -4.16 22.17 -9.28
CA PRO A 36 -4.62 23.34 -10.00
C PRO A 36 -5.24 24.39 -9.07
N GLU A 37 -4.87 25.64 -9.23
CA GLU A 37 -5.41 26.74 -8.38
C GLU A 37 -6.93 26.87 -8.44
N SER A 38 -7.52 26.63 -9.60
CA SER A 38 -8.97 26.63 -9.80
C SER A 38 -9.66 25.60 -8.90
N LEU A 39 -9.10 24.41 -8.82
CA LEU A 39 -9.63 23.31 -8.02
C LEU A 39 -9.51 23.59 -6.52
N VAL A 40 -8.38 24.08 -6.06
CA VAL A 40 -8.13 24.38 -4.62
C VAL A 40 -9.11 25.42 -4.06
N ARG A 41 -9.72 26.26 -4.91
CA ARG A 41 -10.75 27.24 -4.51
C ARG A 41 -12.14 26.64 -4.28
N GLU A 42 -12.34 25.38 -4.63
CA GLU A 42 -13.63 24.70 -4.43
C GLU A 42 -13.74 24.13 -3.00
N GLU A 43 -14.95 24.07 -2.46
CA GLU A 43 -15.18 23.64 -1.07
C GLU A 43 -14.76 22.18 -0.84
N ASP A 44 -14.99 21.30 -1.83
CA ASP A 44 -14.74 19.85 -1.79
C ASP A 44 -13.52 19.43 -2.64
N PHE A 45 -12.54 20.31 -2.78
CA PHE A 45 -11.39 20.13 -3.67
C PHE A 45 -10.62 18.84 -3.46
N LEU A 46 -10.45 18.38 -2.22
CA LEU A 46 -9.75 17.14 -1.90
C LEU A 46 -10.45 15.94 -2.52
N PHE A 47 -11.78 15.84 -2.35
CA PHE A 47 -12.55 14.76 -2.94
C PHE A 47 -12.56 14.84 -4.47
N LYS A 48 -12.76 16.02 -5.05
CA LYS A 48 -12.76 16.22 -6.52
C LYS A 48 -11.41 15.85 -7.14
N PHE A 49 -10.32 16.25 -6.51
CA PHE A 49 -8.99 15.85 -6.95
C PHE A 49 -8.84 14.33 -6.94
N ASN A 50 -9.13 13.69 -5.80
CA ASN A 50 -9.02 12.24 -5.68
C ASN A 50 -9.92 11.49 -6.67
N LYS A 51 -11.16 11.96 -6.84
CA LYS A 51 -12.10 11.38 -7.80
C LYS A 51 -11.52 11.40 -9.21
N ALA A 52 -11.00 12.54 -9.66
CA ALA A 52 -10.41 12.68 -10.98
C ALA A 52 -9.16 11.76 -11.16
N ILE A 53 -8.31 11.66 -10.14
CA ILE A 53 -7.16 10.73 -10.15
C ILE A 53 -7.62 9.26 -10.19
N VAL A 54 -8.61 8.89 -9.38
CA VAL A 54 -9.16 7.52 -9.34
C VAL A 54 -9.72 7.15 -10.73
N ASP A 55 -10.57 7.99 -11.30
CA ASP A 55 -11.18 7.74 -12.62
C ASP A 55 -10.12 7.60 -13.72
N ALA A 56 -9.07 8.42 -13.67
CA ALA A 56 -8.00 8.40 -14.66
C ALA A 56 -7.06 7.18 -14.54
N THR A 57 -6.91 6.62 -13.34
CA THR A 57 -5.88 5.58 -13.08
C THR A 57 -6.45 4.20 -12.74
N ALA A 58 -7.75 4.06 -12.51
CA ALA A 58 -8.38 2.81 -12.07
C ALA A 58 -8.15 1.62 -13.03
N GLN A 59 -8.03 1.87 -14.32
CA GLN A 59 -7.74 0.83 -15.30
C GLN A 59 -6.34 0.23 -15.16
N TYR A 60 -5.39 0.97 -14.58
CA TYR A 60 -4.00 0.56 -14.38
C TYR A 60 -3.70 0.11 -12.95
N ALA A 61 -4.48 0.59 -11.98
CA ALA A 61 -4.28 0.34 -10.56
C ALA A 61 -5.05 -0.90 -10.08
N VAL A 62 -4.42 -1.69 -9.21
CA VAL A 62 -5.07 -2.79 -8.47
C VAL A 62 -5.39 -2.41 -7.03
N ALA A 63 -4.81 -1.31 -6.55
CA ALA A 63 -5.11 -0.73 -5.24
C ALA A 63 -5.00 0.80 -5.25
N PHE A 64 -5.79 1.44 -4.38
CA PHE A 64 -5.61 2.84 -3.98
C PHE A 64 -5.23 2.93 -2.51
N LYS A 65 -4.29 3.83 -2.20
CA LYS A 65 -3.78 3.97 -0.84
C LYS A 65 -3.84 5.43 -0.37
N PRO A 66 -4.98 5.90 0.14
CA PRO A 66 -5.06 7.19 0.80
C PRO A 66 -4.18 7.20 2.06
N ASN A 67 -3.31 8.21 2.16
CA ASN A 67 -2.50 8.46 3.34
C ASN A 67 -3.23 9.44 4.25
N LEU A 68 -3.65 8.95 5.42
CA LEU A 68 -4.53 9.67 6.32
C LEU A 68 -3.97 11.03 6.75
N ALA A 69 -2.65 11.18 6.85
CA ALA A 69 -2.02 12.45 7.24
C ALA A 69 -2.42 13.63 6.32
N PHE A 70 -2.62 13.37 5.00
CA PHE A 70 -3.04 14.39 4.04
C PHE A 70 -4.52 14.78 4.14
N TYR A 71 -5.27 14.07 4.95
CA TYR A 71 -6.68 14.36 5.24
C TYR A 71 -6.85 14.87 6.67
N GLU A 72 -6.21 14.23 7.64
CA GLU A 72 -6.26 14.61 9.05
C GLU A 72 -5.81 16.07 9.27
N CYS A 73 -4.82 16.54 8.52
CA CYS A 73 -4.33 17.92 8.61
C CYS A 73 -5.38 18.98 8.20
N HIS A 74 -6.45 18.59 7.51
CA HIS A 74 -7.57 19.44 7.14
C HIS A 74 -8.75 19.36 8.12
N GLY A 75 -8.61 18.63 9.24
CA GLY A 75 -9.68 18.48 10.24
C GLY A 75 -10.91 17.77 9.69
N VAL A 76 -12.11 18.24 10.08
CA VAL A 76 -13.39 17.61 9.70
C VAL A 76 -13.58 17.50 8.18
N PRO A 77 -13.37 18.57 7.38
CA PRO A 77 -13.48 18.48 5.92
C PRO A 77 -12.55 17.42 5.30
N GLY A 78 -11.33 17.27 5.83
CA GLY A 78 -10.40 16.25 5.34
C GLY A 78 -10.91 14.83 5.64
N TRP A 79 -11.41 14.57 6.83
CA TRP A 79 -12.02 13.28 7.16
C TRP A 79 -13.24 12.97 6.28
N GLN A 80 -14.07 13.95 6.00
CA GLN A 80 -15.20 13.81 5.09
C GLN A 80 -14.72 13.47 3.68
N ALA A 81 -13.74 14.19 3.13
CA ALA A 81 -13.16 13.91 1.83
C ALA A 81 -12.54 12.50 1.74
N LEU A 82 -11.86 12.04 2.79
CA LEU A 82 -11.34 10.67 2.88
C LEU A 82 -12.47 9.64 2.80
N GLN A 83 -13.53 9.83 3.58
CA GLN A 83 -14.67 8.93 3.62
C GLN A 83 -15.40 8.89 2.27
N GLU A 84 -15.63 10.03 1.66
CA GLU A 84 -16.24 10.14 0.32
C GLU A 84 -15.36 9.50 -0.77
N THR A 85 -14.04 9.70 -0.71
CA THR A 85 -13.08 9.06 -1.63
C THR A 85 -13.15 7.54 -1.56
N ILE A 86 -13.11 6.97 -0.35
CA ILE A 86 -13.17 5.52 -0.17
C ILE A 86 -14.53 4.97 -0.61
N ALA A 87 -15.62 5.65 -0.24
CA ALA A 87 -16.97 5.27 -0.66
C ALA A 87 -17.11 5.31 -2.19
N TYR A 88 -16.54 6.33 -2.83
CA TYR A 88 -16.53 6.45 -4.30
C TYR A 88 -15.78 5.29 -4.97
N ILE A 89 -14.59 4.94 -4.49
CA ILE A 89 -13.83 3.81 -5.01
C ILE A 89 -14.64 2.52 -4.87
N LYS A 90 -15.19 2.25 -3.69
CA LYS A 90 -15.96 1.03 -3.43
C LYS A 90 -17.25 0.91 -4.25
N ALA A 91 -17.87 2.03 -4.59
CA ALA A 91 -19.11 2.05 -5.39
C ALA A 91 -18.85 1.88 -6.90
N ASN A 92 -17.75 2.46 -7.43
CA ASN A 92 -17.49 2.52 -8.86
C ASN A 92 -16.42 1.51 -9.33
N TYR A 93 -15.53 1.07 -8.44
CA TYR A 93 -14.41 0.16 -8.71
C TYR A 93 -14.32 -0.90 -7.59
N PRO A 94 -15.37 -1.70 -7.35
CA PRO A 94 -15.48 -2.59 -6.19
C PRO A 94 -14.40 -3.68 -6.14
N GLU A 95 -13.79 -3.99 -7.27
CA GLU A 95 -12.68 -4.92 -7.37
C GLU A 95 -11.37 -4.35 -6.82
N ILE A 96 -11.19 -3.01 -6.85
CA ILE A 96 -9.93 -2.37 -6.46
C ILE A 96 -9.81 -2.32 -4.93
N ILE A 97 -8.66 -2.74 -4.42
CA ILE A 97 -8.37 -2.75 -2.98
C ILE A 97 -8.10 -1.33 -2.48
N VAL A 98 -8.64 -1.02 -1.31
CA VAL A 98 -8.36 0.24 -0.60
C VAL A 98 -7.50 -0.01 0.62
N ILE A 99 -6.32 0.61 0.65
CA ILE A 99 -5.36 0.55 1.76
C ILE A 99 -5.41 1.86 2.54
N ALA A 100 -5.92 1.85 3.76
CA ALA A 100 -5.81 3.01 4.65
C ALA A 100 -4.38 3.11 5.20
N ASP A 101 -3.61 4.07 4.69
CA ASP A 101 -2.24 4.30 5.16
C ASP A 101 -2.27 5.15 6.44
N ALA A 102 -2.61 4.48 7.55
CA ALA A 102 -2.91 5.07 8.84
C ALA A 102 -1.79 4.91 9.88
N LYS A 103 -0.93 3.90 9.70
CA LYS A 103 0.18 3.55 10.60
C LYS A 103 -0.25 3.50 12.06
N ARG A 104 -1.41 2.85 12.32
CA ARG A 104 -1.96 2.76 13.69
C ARG A 104 -1.20 1.71 14.51
N GLY A 105 -1.16 1.95 15.81
CA GLY A 105 -0.61 1.04 16.80
C GLY A 105 -1.02 1.52 18.18
N ASP A 106 -1.72 0.67 18.93
CA ASP A 106 -2.14 0.90 20.31
C ASP A 106 -2.49 -0.46 20.93
N ILE A 107 -2.78 -0.52 22.22
CA ILE A 107 -3.01 -1.79 22.90
C ILE A 107 -4.50 -2.04 23.21
N GLY A 108 -4.85 -3.33 23.30
CA GLY A 108 -6.12 -3.80 23.83
C GLY A 108 -7.33 -3.16 23.16
N ASN A 109 -8.21 -2.57 23.99
CA ASN A 109 -9.47 -1.97 23.53
C ASN A 109 -9.26 -0.76 22.61
N THR A 110 -8.21 0.03 22.79
CA THR A 110 -7.91 1.18 21.93
C THR A 110 -7.59 0.71 20.51
N SER A 111 -6.79 -0.36 20.37
CA SER A 111 -6.48 -0.96 19.08
C SER A 111 -7.75 -1.48 18.37
N LYS A 112 -8.71 -2.07 19.13
CA LYS A 112 -10.02 -2.46 18.57
C LYS A 112 -10.81 -1.26 18.03
N MET A 113 -10.74 -0.10 18.70
CA MET A 113 -11.42 1.11 18.21
C MET A 113 -10.78 1.63 16.92
N TYR A 114 -9.46 1.56 16.78
CA TYR A 114 -8.79 1.88 15.52
C TYR A 114 -9.16 0.90 14.39
N ALA A 115 -9.17 -0.40 14.65
CA ALA A 115 -9.60 -1.40 13.67
C ALA A 115 -11.03 -1.14 13.20
N ARG A 116 -11.96 -0.89 14.14
CA ARG A 116 -13.34 -0.51 13.84
C ARG A 116 -13.43 0.77 12.99
N ALA A 117 -12.65 1.79 13.31
CA ALA A 117 -12.64 3.04 12.54
C ALA A 117 -12.22 2.82 11.09
N MET A 118 -11.17 2.02 10.87
CA MET A 118 -10.63 1.79 9.53
C MET A 118 -11.49 0.82 8.71
N PHE A 119 -11.91 -0.30 9.30
CA PHE A 119 -12.64 -1.34 8.57
C PHE A 119 -14.14 -1.10 8.51
N ASP A 120 -14.79 -0.79 9.65
CA ASP A 120 -16.26 -0.68 9.68
C ASP A 120 -16.74 0.72 9.25
N LYS A 121 -15.98 1.78 9.55
CA LYS A 121 -16.41 3.16 9.29
C LYS A 121 -15.89 3.72 7.97
N LEU A 122 -14.59 3.54 7.70
CA LEU A 122 -14.00 3.97 6.43
C LEU A 122 -14.20 2.94 5.31
N GLY A 123 -14.38 1.65 5.64
CA GLY A 123 -14.55 0.59 4.64
C GLY A 123 -13.25 0.17 3.95
N ALA A 124 -12.09 0.47 4.52
CA ALA A 124 -10.81 0.01 4.00
C ALA A 124 -10.71 -1.53 3.98
N ASP A 125 -9.92 -2.07 3.06
CA ASP A 125 -9.64 -3.51 2.98
C ASP A 125 -8.37 -3.88 3.72
N ILE A 126 -7.38 -2.99 3.69
CA ILE A 126 -6.09 -3.15 4.34
C ILE A 126 -5.78 -1.88 5.15
N VAL A 127 -5.10 -2.04 6.28
CA VAL A 127 -4.64 -0.92 7.12
C VAL A 127 -3.16 -1.06 7.41
N THR A 128 -2.39 0.01 7.25
CA THR A 128 -0.99 0.01 7.69
C THR A 128 -0.93 0.13 9.21
N VAL A 129 -0.09 -0.71 9.84
CA VAL A 129 0.06 -0.80 11.30
C VAL A 129 1.53 -0.80 11.70
N ALA A 130 1.81 -0.27 12.89
CA ALA A 130 3.16 -0.20 13.44
C ALA A 130 3.36 -1.29 14.52
N PRO A 131 4.38 -2.16 14.41
CA PRO A 131 4.56 -3.33 15.30
C PRO A 131 5.24 -3.01 16.63
N TYR A 132 5.75 -1.81 16.84
CA TYR A 132 6.66 -1.48 17.96
C TYR A 132 6.09 -1.82 19.35
N MET A 133 4.76 -1.79 19.51
CA MET A 133 4.09 -2.12 20.77
C MET A 133 3.77 -3.62 20.94
N GLY A 134 4.16 -4.47 19.97
CA GLY A 134 4.01 -5.91 20.07
C GLY A 134 2.70 -6.47 19.50
N SER A 135 2.48 -7.78 19.69
CA SER A 135 1.39 -8.53 19.05
C SER A 135 0.00 -8.13 19.49
N ASP A 136 -0.17 -7.67 20.71
CA ASP A 136 -1.45 -7.23 21.27
C ASP A 136 -1.95 -5.93 20.63
N SER A 137 -1.05 -5.15 20.03
CA SER A 137 -1.41 -3.97 19.22
C SER A 137 -1.92 -4.35 17.83
N ILE A 138 -1.55 -5.50 17.32
CA ILE A 138 -1.80 -5.96 15.94
C ILE A 138 -2.99 -6.93 15.86
N LYS A 139 -3.10 -7.86 16.81
CA LYS A 139 -4.14 -8.90 16.82
C LYS A 139 -5.57 -8.38 16.65
N PRO A 140 -5.99 -7.23 17.26
CA PRO A 140 -7.34 -6.71 17.08
C PRO A 140 -7.71 -6.39 15.61
N PHE A 141 -6.74 -6.06 14.77
CA PHE A 141 -6.97 -5.85 13.33
C PHE A 141 -7.12 -7.19 12.58
N LEU A 142 -6.39 -8.23 13.02
CA LEU A 142 -6.43 -9.57 12.41
C LEU A 142 -7.71 -10.35 12.75
N GLU A 143 -8.53 -9.89 13.71
CA GLU A 143 -9.83 -10.47 14.03
C GLU A 143 -10.90 -10.21 12.95
N TYR A 144 -10.64 -9.33 11.97
CA TYR A 144 -11.57 -8.95 10.91
C TYR A 144 -11.48 -9.89 9.71
N ASN A 145 -12.50 -10.72 9.51
CA ASN A 145 -12.57 -11.64 8.36
C ASN A 145 -12.63 -10.87 7.04
N GLY A 146 -11.87 -11.32 6.05
CA GLY A 146 -11.81 -10.70 4.71
C GLY A 146 -11.12 -9.35 4.66
N LYS A 147 -10.43 -8.96 5.75
CA LYS A 147 -9.58 -7.77 5.86
C LYS A 147 -8.15 -8.19 6.13
N ALA A 148 -7.20 -7.27 5.88
CA ALA A 148 -5.78 -7.52 6.10
C ALA A 148 -5.08 -6.30 6.71
N ILE A 149 -3.85 -6.52 7.14
CA ILE A 149 -2.95 -5.46 7.59
C ILE A 149 -1.70 -5.38 6.71
N ALA A 150 -1.10 -4.18 6.63
CA ALA A 150 0.24 -3.96 6.11
C ALA A 150 1.14 -3.51 7.28
N LEU A 151 1.95 -4.43 7.79
CA LEU A 151 2.79 -4.21 8.96
C LEU A 151 4.12 -3.57 8.54
N LEU A 152 4.52 -2.48 9.20
CA LEU A 152 5.79 -1.80 8.92
C LEU A 152 6.97 -2.68 9.36
N ALA A 153 7.79 -3.12 8.39
CA ALA A 153 8.99 -3.91 8.65
C ALA A 153 10.28 -3.09 8.38
N LEU A 154 10.50 -2.68 7.14
CA LEU A 154 11.66 -1.89 6.74
C LEU A 154 11.23 -0.71 5.87
N THR A 155 11.42 0.52 6.34
CA THR A 155 10.92 1.71 5.66
C THR A 155 11.98 2.38 4.78
N SER A 156 11.57 3.20 3.80
CA SER A 156 12.45 3.81 2.80
C SER A 156 13.17 5.08 3.25
N ASN A 157 12.79 5.66 4.39
CA ASN A 157 13.34 6.92 4.89
C ASN A 157 14.71 6.76 5.54
N ALA A 158 15.53 7.80 5.54
CA ALA A 158 16.87 7.77 6.15
C ALA A 158 16.85 7.44 7.65
N GLY A 159 15.82 7.85 8.38
CA GLY A 159 15.64 7.53 9.81
C GLY A 159 15.39 6.04 10.11
N SER A 160 15.23 5.18 9.10
CA SER A 160 15.21 3.74 9.31
C SER A 160 16.52 3.23 9.94
N ASN A 161 17.64 3.91 9.72
CA ASN A 161 18.93 3.60 10.32
C ASN A 161 18.94 3.75 11.84
N ASP A 162 18.07 4.58 12.41
CA ASP A 162 18.09 4.86 13.86
C ASP A 162 17.71 3.62 14.69
N PHE A 163 16.81 2.77 14.14
CA PHE A 163 16.30 1.58 14.82
C PHE A 163 16.30 0.34 13.95
N GLN A 164 15.78 0.41 12.73
CA GLN A 164 15.49 -0.78 11.94
C GLN A 164 16.75 -1.54 11.51
N LEU A 165 17.88 -0.82 11.35
CA LEU A 165 19.18 -1.38 11.00
C LEU A 165 20.14 -1.52 12.20
N LEU A 166 19.64 -1.45 13.43
CA LEU A 166 20.42 -1.82 14.60
C LEU A 166 20.72 -3.32 14.56
N GLU A 167 21.99 -3.67 14.77
CA GLU A 167 22.40 -5.06 14.89
C GLU A 167 21.85 -5.68 16.16
N THR A 168 21.32 -6.89 16.06
CA THR A 168 20.81 -7.69 17.17
C THR A 168 21.58 -9.00 17.28
N ILE A 169 21.55 -9.60 18.47
CA ILE A 169 22.27 -10.87 18.69
C ILE A 169 21.61 -12.04 17.95
N ALA A 170 20.30 -11.95 17.69
CA ALA A 170 19.53 -13.07 17.18
C ALA A 170 19.49 -13.17 15.66
N PHE A 171 19.34 -12.05 14.95
CA PHE A 171 18.99 -12.07 13.52
C PHE A 171 19.69 -11.01 12.66
N ASP A 172 20.81 -10.49 13.04
CA ASP A 172 21.62 -9.47 12.37
C ASP A 172 21.07 -8.04 12.51
N TYR A 173 19.79 -7.77 12.12
CA TYR A 173 19.18 -6.44 12.19
C TYR A 173 17.80 -6.49 12.85
N LEU A 174 17.43 -5.40 13.55
CA LEU A 174 16.15 -5.31 14.24
C LEU A 174 14.94 -5.51 13.30
N PHE A 175 14.99 -5.02 12.05
CA PHE A 175 13.89 -5.25 11.11
C PHE A 175 13.67 -6.74 10.80
N ILE A 176 14.74 -7.55 10.82
CA ILE A 176 14.68 -9.01 10.65
C ILE A 176 13.99 -9.66 11.86
N ASP A 177 14.32 -9.22 13.08
CA ASP A 177 13.64 -9.68 14.29
C ASP A 177 12.15 -9.33 14.27
N VAL A 178 11.82 -8.08 13.89
CA VAL A 178 10.44 -7.62 13.75
C VAL A 178 9.68 -8.48 12.74
N LEU A 179 10.27 -8.69 11.55
CA LEU A 179 9.67 -9.47 10.48
C LEU A 179 9.42 -10.92 10.90
N SER A 180 10.47 -11.60 11.41
CA SER A 180 10.41 -13.01 11.82
C SER A 180 9.44 -13.23 12.98
N THR A 181 9.43 -12.32 13.96
CA THR A 181 8.52 -12.37 15.10
C THR A 181 7.08 -12.11 14.70
N SER A 182 6.84 -11.13 13.82
CA SER A 182 5.48 -10.76 13.44
C SER A 182 4.86 -11.67 12.38
N ALA A 183 5.65 -12.36 11.57
CA ALA A 183 5.17 -13.27 10.54
C ALA A 183 4.24 -14.39 11.08
N VAL A 184 4.39 -14.75 12.36
CA VAL A 184 3.55 -15.76 13.02
C VAL A 184 2.32 -15.19 13.75
N TRP A 185 2.08 -13.87 13.68
CA TRP A 185 0.90 -13.26 14.31
C TRP A 185 -0.36 -13.36 13.45
N GLY A 186 -0.19 -13.47 12.13
CA GLY A 186 -1.23 -13.64 11.14
C GLY A 186 -0.87 -14.75 10.14
N THR A 187 -1.47 -14.68 8.97
CA THR A 187 -1.24 -15.61 7.85
C THR A 187 -0.96 -14.82 6.57
N PRO A 188 -0.44 -15.46 5.50
CA PRO A 188 -0.35 -14.80 4.19
C PRO A 188 -1.67 -14.26 3.66
N ASP A 189 -2.83 -14.75 4.13
CA ASP A 189 -4.15 -14.30 3.68
C ASP A 189 -4.64 -13.01 4.35
N ASN A 190 -4.06 -12.61 5.49
CA ASN A 190 -4.50 -11.43 6.25
C ASN A 190 -3.38 -10.49 6.69
N MET A 191 -2.13 -10.77 6.26
CA MET A 191 -0.98 -9.93 6.61
C MET A 191 -0.03 -9.76 5.43
N MET A 192 0.29 -8.53 5.09
CA MET A 192 1.40 -8.15 4.23
C MET A 192 2.39 -7.27 5.00
N PHE A 193 3.57 -7.03 4.44
CA PHE A 193 4.61 -6.23 5.07
C PHE A 193 4.98 -5.03 4.22
N VAL A 194 5.29 -3.90 4.87
CA VAL A 194 5.78 -2.70 4.20
C VAL A 194 7.31 -2.75 4.16
N VAL A 195 7.86 -2.70 2.94
CA VAL A 195 9.31 -2.76 2.69
C VAL A 195 9.69 -1.71 1.65
N GLY A 196 10.60 -0.80 1.99
CA GLY A 196 10.99 0.31 1.11
C GLY A 196 11.83 -0.12 -0.09
N ALA A 197 11.48 0.34 -1.29
CA ALA A 197 12.20 0.06 -2.54
C ALA A 197 13.63 0.63 -2.60
N THR A 198 13.97 1.59 -1.73
CA THR A 198 15.30 2.22 -1.70
C THR A 198 16.30 1.48 -0.81
N GLN A 199 15.88 0.36 -0.23
CA GLN A 199 16.74 -0.48 0.60
C GLN A 199 17.67 -1.33 -0.25
N LYS A 200 18.75 -1.83 0.35
CA LYS A 200 19.72 -2.69 -0.36
C LYS A 200 19.05 -3.95 -0.88
N SER A 201 19.45 -4.41 -2.06
CA SER A 201 19.00 -5.67 -2.68
C SER A 201 19.06 -6.86 -1.73
N SER A 202 20.17 -7.00 -0.98
CA SER A 202 20.34 -8.07 0.00
C SER A 202 19.33 -8.03 1.17
N TYR A 203 18.78 -6.86 1.50
CA TYR A 203 17.72 -6.76 2.51
C TYR A 203 16.37 -7.19 1.92
N LEU A 204 16.10 -6.85 0.67
CA LEU A 204 14.89 -7.25 -0.04
C LEU A 204 14.84 -8.78 -0.22
N GLU A 205 15.93 -9.38 -0.66
CA GLU A 205 16.10 -10.84 -0.74
C GLU A 205 15.84 -11.50 0.62
N ARG A 206 16.47 -10.98 1.68
CA ARG A 206 16.30 -11.51 3.03
C ARG A 206 14.87 -11.43 3.55
N VAL A 207 14.15 -10.33 3.23
CA VAL A 207 12.73 -10.20 3.55
C VAL A 207 11.93 -11.31 2.87
N ARG A 208 12.15 -11.55 1.58
CA ARG A 208 11.41 -12.57 0.83
C ARG A 208 11.69 -14.00 1.33
N GLU A 209 12.91 -14.29 1.76
CA GLU A 209 13.26 -15.57 2.40
C GLU A 209 12.43 -15.82 3.67
N ILE A 210 12.24 -14.80 4.51
CA ILE A 210 11.52 -14.91 5.80
C ILE A 210 10.01 -15.01 5.59
N VAL A 211 9.46 -14.27 4.62
CA VAL A 211 8.01 -14.22 4.33
C VAL A 211 7.72 -14.60 2.88
N PRO A 212 7.97 -15.85 2.48
CA PRO A 212 7.96 -16.28 1.08
C PRO A 212 6.61 -16.10 0.41
N ASN A 213 5.51 -16.19 1.15
CA ASN A 213 4.15 -16.20 0.62
C ASN A 213 3.35 -14.91 0.91
N ASN A 214 3.86 -14.01 1.75
CA ASN A 214 3.15 -12.78 2.07
C ASN A 214 3.33 -11.74 0.95
N PHE A 215 2.29 -10.95 0.70
CA PHE A 215 2.45 -9.75 -0.11
C PHE A 215 3.35 -8.73 0.57
N LEU A 216 4.12 -8.00 -0.23
CA LEU A 216 4.92 -6.86 0.20
C LEU A 216 4.36 -5.57 -0.39
N LEU A 217 4.05 -4.60 0.44
CA LEU A 217 3.73 -3.24 0.01
C LEU A 217 5.03 -2.46 -0.09
N ILE A 218 5.38 -2.04 -1.29
CA ILE A 218 6.69 -1.47 -1.62
C ILE A 218 6.56 0.00 -2.02
N PRO A 219 6.71 0.95 -1.09
CA PRO A 219 6.81 2.36 -1.40
C PRO A 219 8.23 2.74 -1.86
N GLY A 220 8.33 3.83 -2.63
CA GLY A 220 9.61 4.45 -2.96
C GLY A 220 10.19 4.12 -4.33
N VAL A 221 9.49 3.37 -5.16
CA VAL A 221 9.86 3.14 -6.56
C VAL A 221 9.73 4.46 -7.35
N GLY A 222 10.67 4.73 -8.23
CA GLY A 222 10.71 5.91 -9.09
C GLY A 222 11.03 7.19 -8.32
N ALA A 223 10.04 7.90 -7.81
CA ALA A 223 10.19 9.23 -7.20
C ALA A 223 11.17 9.33 -6.01
N GLN A 224 11.49 8.21 -5.36
CA GLN A 224 12.48 8.13 -4.28
C GLN A 224 13.76 7.39 -4.70
N GLY A 225 13.89 7.01 -5.98
CA GLY A 225 15.09 6.38 -6.53
C GLY A 225 15.11 4.84 -6.47
N GLY A 226 14.05 4.18 -5.97
CA GLY A 226 13.96 2.71 -6.00
C GLY A 226 13.75 2.18 -7.43
N SER A 227 14.43 1.07 -7.77
CA SER A 227 14.30 0.39 -9.07
C SER A 227 13.15 -0.62 -9.04
N LEU A 228 12.25 -0.54 -10.03
CA LEU A 228 11.17 -1.50 -10.19
C LEU A 228 11.71 -2.91 -10.54
N GLU A 229 12.72 -2.98 -11.40
CA GLU A 229 13.38 -4.23 -11.79
C GLU A 229 14.06 -4.93 -10.61
N GLU A 230 14.77 -4.15 -9.76
CA GLU A 230 15.43 -4.70 -8.58
C GLU A 230 14.42 -5.25 -7.58
N VAL A 231 13.35 -4.50 -7.31
CA VAL A 231 12.25 -4.94 -6.45
C VAL A 231 11.59 -6.22 -7.00
N ALA A 232 11.33 -6.29 -8.30
CA ALA A 232 10.77 -7.48 -8.93
C ALA A 232 11.71 -8.68 -8.78
N ARG A 233 13.00 -8.49 -9.07
CA ARG A 233 14.01 -9.55 -8.98
C ARG A 233 14.12 -10.16 -7.59
N GLU A 234 14.13 -9.32 -6.55
CA GLU A 234 14.36 -9.78 -5.17
C GLU A 234 13.07 -10.19 -4.44
N CYS A 235 11.91 -9.65 -4.84
CA CYS A 235 10.69 -9.77 -4.04
C CYS A 235 9.54 -10.49 -4.72
N MET A 236 9.55 -10.70 -6.05
CA MET A 236 8.44 -11.35 -6.75
C MET A 236 8.39 -12.85 -6.44
N ASN A 237 7.18 -13.40 -6.40
CA ASN A 237 6.92 -14.82 -6.23
C ASN A 237 5.83 -15.31 -7.21
N GLU A 238 5.39 -16.57 -7.10
CA GLU A 238 4.39 -17.17 -8.01
C GLU A 238 3.04 -16.44 -8.05
N ALA A 239 2.67 -15.72 -6.98
CA ALA A 239 1.47 -14.90 -6.92
C ALA A 239 1.73 -13.42 -7.29
N CYS A 240 2.87 -13.09 -7.92
CA CYS A 240 3.48 -11.77 -7.96
C CYS A 240 4.01 -11.34 -6.57
N GLY A 241 3.22 -11.40 -5.51
CA GLY A 241 3.61 -11.18 -4.11
C GLY A 241 4.09 -9.78 -3.76
N ILE A 242 4.05 -8.83 -4.69
CA ILE A 242 4.43 -7.43 -4.49
C ILE A 242 3.31 -6.49 -4.94
N LEU A 243 3.21 -5.35 -4.25
CA LEU A 243 2.32 -4.24 -4.58
C LEU A 243 3.13 -2.95 -4.49
N VAL A 244 3.46 -2.37 -5.62
CA VAL A 244 4.32 -1.18 -5.71
C VAL A 244 3.49 0.07 -5.55
N ASN A 245 3.77 0.87 -4.50
CA ASN A 245 3.07 2.14 -4.28
C ASN A 245 3.80 3.31 -4.93
N SER A 246 3.12 3.99 -5.83
CA SER A 246 3.53 5.28 -6.40
C SER A 246 2.47 6.34 -6.10
N SER A 247 2.89 7.46 -5.51
CA SER A 247 2.01 8.60 -5.18
C SER A 247 2.39 9.82 -6.02
N ARG A 248 3.33 10.62 -5.53
CA ARG A 248 3.70 11.94 -6.11
C ARG A 248 4.04 11.90 -7.60
N GLY A 249 4.70 10.83 -8.05
CA GLY A 249 5.07 10.65 -9.47
C GLY A 249 3.87 10.47 -10.39
N ILE A 250 2.72 10.09 -9.86
CA ILE A 250 1.46 9.93 -10.58
C ILE A 250 0.55 11.12 -10.33
N ILE A 251 0.10 11.31 -9.08
CA ILE A 251 -0.99 12.25 -8.78
C ILE A 251 -0.60 13.71 -8.89
N HIS A 252 0.68 14.03 -8.85
CA HIS A 252 1.25 15.37 -9.02
C HIS A 252 2.22 15.44 -10.19
N ALA A 253 1.96 14.66 -11.24
CA ALA A 253 2.75 14.69 -12.48
C ALA A 253 2.58 16.03 -13.24
N ASP A 254 1.44 16.67 -13.06
CA ASP A 254 1.10 17.98 -13.60
C ASP A 254 0.26 18.75 -12.57
N ASN A 255 0.35 20.07 -12.52
CA ASN A 255 -0.42 20.93 -11.64
C ASN A 255 -1.41 21.86 -12.39
N SER A 256 -1.59 21.63 -13.69
CA SER A 256 -2.58 22.31 -14.53
C SER A 256 -3.92 21.57 -14.54
N GLU A 257 -4.89 22.09 -15.31
CA GLU A 257 -6.18 21.41 -15.54
C GLU A 257 -6.04 20.02 -16.19
N ASN A 258 -4.87 19.68 -16.72
CA ASN A 258 -4.57 18.38 -17.33
C ASN A 258 -4.03 17.34 -16.32
N PHE A 259 -4.00 17.64 -15.02
CA PHE A 259 -3.41 16.79 -13.99
C PHE A 259 -3.88 15.32 -14.04
N ALA A 260 -5.17 15.09 -14.31
CA ALA A 260 -5.73 13.74 -14.39
C ALA A 260 -5.24 12.99 -15.64
N ILE A 261 -5.07 13.69 -16.77
CA ILE A 261 -4.50 13.11 -18.00
C ILE A 261 -3.05 12.72 -17.75
N ALA A 262 -2.26 13.62 -17.18
CA ALA A 262 -0.86 13.34 -16.86
C ALA A 262 -0.73 12.17 -15.85
N ALA A 263 -1.63 12.07 -14.88
CA ALA A 263 -1.68 10.94 -13.96
C ALA A 263 -1.96 9.61 -14.68
N ALA A 264 -2.91 9.60 -15.62
CA ALA A 264 -3.20 8.42 -16.45
C ALA A 264 -1.98 7.98 -17.28
N GLU A 265 -1.29 8.93 -17.91
CA GLU A 265 -0.08 8.65 -18.70
C GLU A 265 1.04 8.03 -17.83
N LYS A 266 1.25 8.56 -16.63
CA LYS A 266 2.24 8.00 -15.69
C LYS A 266 1.85 6.62 -15.18
N ALA A 267 0.58 6.40 -14.87
CA ALA A 267 0.09 5.08 -14.45
C ALA A 267 0.20 4.06 -15.59
N ALA A 268 -0.12 4.44 -16.83
CA ALA A 268 0.03 3.61 -18.02
C ALA A 268 1.50 3.23 -18.29
N GLN A 269 2.42 4.19 -18.14
CA GLN A 269 3.84 3.93 -18.26
C GLN A 269 4.30 2.88 -17.24
N MET A 270 3.95 3.05 -15.97
CA MET A 270 4.31 2.08 -14.92
C MET A 270 3.68 0.71 -15.17
N GLN A 271 2.41 0.66 -15.60
CA GLN A 271 1.75 -0.59 -15.93
C GLN A 271 2.48 -1.32 -17.06
N SER A 272 2.92 -0.64 -18.11
CA SER A 272 3.68 -1.26 -19.20
C SER A 272 5.02 -1.86 -18.74
N GLU A 273 5.72 -1.18 -17.83
CA GLU A 273 6.94 -1.70 -17.21
C GLU A 273 6.64 -2.94 -16.35
N MET A 274 5.54 -2.92 -15.59
CA MET A 274 5.08 -4.03 -14.76
C MET A 274 4.64 -5.24 -15.59
N GLU A 275 3.93 -5.02 -16.72
CA GLU A 275 3.55 -6.08 -17.66
C GLU A 275 4.79 -6.81 -18.18
N ALA A 276 5.81 -6.06 -18.63
CA ALA A 276 7.06 -6.65 -19.11
C ALA A 276 7.76 -7.52 -18.05
N LEU A 277 7.70 -7.11 -16.77
CA LEU A 277 8.24 -7.91 -15.67
C LEU A 277 7.41 -9.17 -15.41
N LEU A 278 6.09 -9.06 -15.39
CA LEU A 278 5.21 -10.22 -15.19
C LEU A 278 5.40 -11.28 -16.29
N VAL A 279 5.52 -10.84 -17.57
CA VAL A 279 5.86 -11.74 -18.70
C VAL A 279 7.26 -12.31 -18.52
N GLY A 280 8.25 -11.49 -18.17
CA GLY A 280 9.64 -11.93 -17.98
C GLY A 280 9.82 -12.97 -16.88
N TYR A 281 8.96 -12.97 -15.87
CA TYR A 281 8.91 -13.96 -14.80
C TYR A 281 7.97 -15.16 -15.11
N GLY A 282 7.31 -15.16 -16.26
CA GLY A 282 6.41 -16.24 -16.70
C GLY A 282 5.12 -16.32 -15.87
N LEU A 283 4.69 -15.22 -15.26
CA LEU A 283 3.46 -15.17 -14.47
C LEU A 283 2.22 -14.90 -15.33
N ILE A 284 2.42 -14.29 -16.49
CA ILE A 284 1.39 -14.05 -17.53
C ILE A 284 2.00 -14.29 -18.92
N ASP A 285 1.13 -14.45 -19.94
CA ASP A 285 1.50 -14.61 -21.36
C ASP A 285 1.77 -13.25 -22.05
#